data_2358838439ca89fb97f1555022ac09d8
#
_entry.id   2358838439ca89fb97f1555022ac09d8
#
_cell.length_a   1.000
_cell.length_b   1.000
_cell.length_c   1.000
_cell.angle_alpha   90.00
_cell.angle_beta   90.00
_cell.angle_gamma   90.00
#
_symmetry.space_group_name_H-M   'P 1'
#
loop_
_entity.id
_entity.type
_entity.pdbx_description
1 polymer ?
#
loop_
_entity_poly.entity_id
_entity_poly.type
_entity_poly.pdbx_seq_one_letter_code
_entity_poly.pdbx_strand_id
1 'polypeptide(L)'
;IGPARGGWVGSAPEEHVVRIRMQRFGRTHSPFYRINAIDGRTRRDGRVIESLGWYNPVEQDASKQISLNEERVRDWLSRGAQPSETVLDMLGRFDLLEGKLKARWEADRESAQRRGRCRTAIKSIEAAAKEGDALLADGEVDEEAVKPHVNAIKRSLNDAKRTLHISKADEAERLASKAEEALSAAKSAAGSSKAKAAEAAAAAATEEAPEEGAGEEAASES
;
A
#
# COMPACT_ATOMS: atom_id res chain seq x y z
N ILE A 1 71.71 -5.59 2.54
CA ILE A 1 70.73 -5.70 3.64
C ILE A 1 69.42 -5.13 3.12
N GLY A 2 68.55 -6.03 2.65
CA GLY A 2 67.22 -5.65 2.13
C GLY A 2 66.21 -5.47 3.27
N PRO A 3 65.19 -4.60 3.11
CA PRO A 3 64.17 -4.38 4.15
C PRO A 3 63.33 -5.64 4.38
N ALA A 4 63.14 -5.97 5.64
CA ALA A 4 62.28 -7.07 6.08
C ALA A 4 60.87 -6.90 5.53
N ARG A 5 60.36 -7.95 4.89
CA ARG A 5 58.96 -8.06 4.43
C ARG A 5 58.06 -7.92 5.66
N GLY A 6 57.22 -6.88 5.65
CA GLY A 6 56.26 -6.61 6.65
C GLY A 6 55.43 -7.81 7.06
N GLY A 7 55.43 -8.14 8.35
CA GLY A 7 54.65 -9.18 8.91
C GLY A 7 53.16 -8.98 8.59
N TRP A 8 52.50 -10.05 8.22
CA TRP A 8 51.04 -10.14 8.16
C TRP A 8 50.47 -9.74 9.50
N VAL A 9 49.91 -8.53 9.58
CA VAL A 9 49.10 -8.14 10.74
C VAL A 9 47.90 -9.00 10.65
N GLY A 10 47.79 -10.01 11.53
CA GLY A 10 46.63 -10.87 11.63
C GLY A 10 45.40 -9.99 11.72
N SER A 11 44.50 -10.10 10.74
CA SER A 11 43.16 -9.52 10.83
C SER A 11 42.57 -9.93 12.17
N ALA A 12 42.02 -8.99 12.90
CA ALA A 12 41.28 -9.23 14.13
C ALA A 12 40.37 -10.46 13.96
N PRO A 13 40.17 -11.30 14.98
CA PRO A 13 39.34 -12.48 14.87
C PRO A 13 37.99 -12.04 14.35
N GLU A 14 37.71 -12.42 13.10
CA GLU A 14 36.47 -12.08 12.46
C GLU A 14 35.36 -12.80 13.26
N GLU A 15 34.59 -11.99 14.00
CA GLU A 15 33.50 -12.49 14.81
C GLU A 15 32.56 -13.30 13.91
N HIS A 16 32.48 -14.61 14.14
CA HIS A 16 31.60 -15.50 13.45
C HIS A 16 30.15 -15.24 13.88
N VAL A 17 29.48 -14.31 13.19
CA VAL A 17 28.11 -13.96 13.47
C VAL A 17 27.21 -15.11 13.02
N VAL A 18 26.59 -15.79 13.98
CA VAL A 18 25.56 -16.78 13.69
C VAL A 18 24.30 -16.08 13.23
N ARG A 19 23.71 -16.56 12.14
CA ARG A 19 22.43 -16.05 11.64
C ARG A 19 21.35 -17.10 11.73
N ILE A 20 20.15 -16.68 12.18
CA ILE A 20 18.95 -17.50 12.12
C ILE A 20 18.21 -17.16 10.85
N ARG A 21 18.10 -18.12 9.94
CA ARG A 21 17.45 -17.90 8.64
C ARG A 21 16.72 -19.14 8.16
N MET A 22 15.82 -18.94 7.19
CA MET A 22 15.07 -20.01 6.57
C MET A 22 15.83 -20.59 5.36
N GLN A 23 15.90 -21.91 5.29
CA GLN A 23 16.28 -22.66 4.10
C GLN A 23 15.02 -23.17 3.42
N ARG A 24 14.92 -23.01 2.10
CA ARG A 24 13.78 -23.49 1.33
C ARG A 24 13.99 -24.92 0.92
N PHE A 25 13.00 -25.75 1.18
CA PHE A 25 12.83 -27.12 0.72
C PHE A 25 11.50 -27.27 0.00
N GLY A 26 11.18 -28.49 -0.40
CA GLY A 26 9.96 -28.80 -1.11
C GLY A 26 10.10 -28.64 -2.62
N ARG A 27 9.02 -28.87 -3.34
CA ARG A 27 8.93 -28.80 -4.79
C ARG A 27 8.31 -27.49 -5.29
N THR A 28 8.19 -27.34 -6.59
CA THR A 28 7.47 -26.24 -7.22
C THR A 28 6.03 -26.20 -6.73
N HIS A 29 5.52 -25.02 -6.39
CA HIS A 29 4.18 -24.78 -5.82
C HIS A 29 3.88 -25.40 -4.44
N SER A 30 4.83 -26.12 -3.83
CA SER A 30 4.70 -26.66 -2.47
C SER A 30 5.98 -26.36 -1.65
N PRO A 31 6.22 -25.08 -1.29
CA PRO A 31 7.39 -24.70 -0.54
C PRO A 31 7.27 -25.16 0.93
N PHE A 32 8.40 -25.59 1.46
CA PHE A 32 8.58 -25.93 2.86
C PHE A 32 9.86 -25.27 3.36
N TYR A 33 9.87 -24.72 4.55
CA TYR A 33 11.00 -23.97 5.07
C TYR A 33 11.49 -24.58 6.39
N ARG A 34 12.81 -24.71 6.52
CA ARG A 34 13.45 -25.03 7.81
C ARG A 34 14.10 -23.79 8.35
N ILE A 35 13.92 -23.56 9.65
CA ILE A 35 14.51 -22.44 10.38
C ILE A 35 15.73 -22.96 11.09
N ASN A 36 16.90 -22.44 10.72
CA ASN A 36 18.18 -22.97 11.13
C ASN A 36 19.11 -21.86 11.62
N ALA A 37 19.93 -22.19 12.62
CA ALA A 37 21.11 -21.42 12.98
C ALA A 37 22.26 -21.81 12.04
N ILE A 38 22.83 -20.82 11.34
CA ILE A 38 23.86 -21.01 10.31
C ILE A 38 24.92 -19.92 10.49
N ASP A 39 26.17 -20.23 10.16
CA ASP A 39 27.25 -19.23 10.08
C ASP A 39 26.89 -18.19 9.01
N GLY A 40 27.04 -16.90 9.35
CA GLY A 40 26.69 -15.78 8.48
C GLY A 40 27.37 -15.77 7.12
N ARG A 41 28.56 -16.38 6.98
CA ARG A 41 29.33 -16.50 5.73
C ARG A 41 28.87 -17.66 4.84
N THR A 42 28.16 -18.62 5.42
CA THR A 42 27.72 -19.81 4.71
C THR A 42 26.62 -19.45 3.71
N ARG A 43 26.61 -20.11 2.54
CA ARG A 43 25.55 -19.97 1.52
C ARG A 43 24.19 -20.31 2.14
N ARG A 44 23.09 -19.82 1.49
CA ARG A 44 21.71 -20.05 2.00
C ARG A 44 21.44 -21.51 2.33
N ASP A 45 21.86 -22.43 1.47
CA ASP A 45 21.59 -23.87 1.59
C ASP A 45 22.84 -24.65 2.06
N GLY A 46 23.78 -23.96 2.75
CA GLY A 46 25.02 -24.55 3.23
C GLY A 46 24.86 -25.28 4.57
N ARG A 47 26.01 -25.59 5.19
CA ARG A 47 26.05 -26.34 6.46
C ARG A 47 25.28 -25.64 7.56
N VAL A 48 24.38 -26.37 8.20
CA VAL A 48 23.58 -25.93 9.35
C VAL A 48 24.33 -26.26 10.64
N ILE A 49 24.32 -25.32 11.59
CA ILE A 49 24.84 -25.56 12.95
C ILE A 49 23.79 -26.33 13.75
N GLU A 50 22.56 -25.80 13.77
CA GLU A 50 21.43 -26.39 14.48
C GLU A 50 20.10 -26.09 13.76
N SER A 51 19.17 -27.06 13.76
CA SER A 51 17.81 -26.85 13.29
C SER A 51 16.91 -26.42 14.44
N LEU A 52 16.25 -25.26 14.28
CA LEU A 52 15.42 -24.64 15.32
C LEU A 52 13.92 -24.89 15.11
N GLY A 53 13.54 -25.34 13.90
CA GLY A 53 12.16 -25.61 13.58
C GLY A 53 11.87 -25.59 12.08
N TRP A 54 10.59 -25.55 11.76
CA TRP A 54 10.13 -25.53 10.37
C TRP A 54 8.87 -24.68 10.19
N TYR A 55 8.64 -24.25 8.96
CA TYR A 55 7.48 -23.49 8.53
C TYR A 55 6.91 -24.05 7.22
N ASN A 56 5.63 -24.37 7.22
CA ASN A 56 4.88 -24.84 6.06
C ASN A 56 3.79 -23.82 5.69
N PRO A 57 3.98 -22.97 4.67
CA PRO A 57 2.97 -21.97 4.29
C PRO A 57 1.74 -22.55 3.58
N VAL A 58 1.81 -23.80 3.11
CA VAL A 58 0.74 -24.46 2.36
C VAL A 58 -0.30 -25.09 3.29
N GLU A 59 0.03 -25.29 4.55
CA GLU A 59 -0.85 -25.88 5.56
C GLU A 59 -2.02 -24.92 5.86
N GLN A 60 -3.24 -25.45 5.90
CA GLN A 60 -4.44 -24.66 6.16
C GLN A 60 -4.59 -24.32 7.65
N ASP A 61 -4.16 -25.24 8.53
CA ASP A 61 -4.21 -25.08 9.99
C ASP A 61 -3.07 -24.18 10.48
N ALA A 62 -3.38 -22.97 10.91
CA ALA A 62 -2.38 -22.02 11.42
C ALA A 62 -1.51 -22.58 12.55
N SER A 63 -2.05 -23.44 13.40
CA SER A 63 -1.33 -24.10 14.49
C SER A 63 -0.30 -25.12 14.02
N LYS A 64 -0.52 -25.71 12.84
CA LYS A 64 0.37 -26.68 12.21
C LYS A 64 1.32 -26.08 11.19
N GLN A 65 1.16 -24.79 10.85
CA GLN A 65 2.04 -24.12 9.91
C GLN A 65 3.46 -23.98 10.40
N ILE A 66 3.65 -23.81 11.71
CA ILE A 66 4.94 -23.50 12.31
C ILE A 66 5.17 -24.41 13.50
N SER A 67 6.38 -24.96 13.57
CA SER A 67 6.89 -25.65 14.76
C SER A 67 8.28 -25.11 15.08
N LEU A 68 8.43 -24.53 16.26
CA LEU A 68 9.68 -23.92 16.73
C LEU A 68 10.07 -24.50 18.08
N ASN A 69 11.37 -24.74 18.26
CA ASN A 69 11.93 -25.01 19.58
C ASN A 69 12.27 -23.65 20.24
N GLU A 70 11.33 -23.15 21.04
CA GLU A 70 11.42 -21.82 21.65
C GLU A 70 12.65 -21.68 22.57
N GLU A 71 12.96 -22.70 23.35
CA GLU A 71 14.12 -22.67 24.27
C GLU A 71 15.43 -22.48 23.50
N ARG A 72 15.60 -23.24 22.41
CA ARG A 72 16.82 -23.14 21.60
C ARG A 72 16.89 -21.83 20.83
N VAL A 73 15.76 -21.30 20.38
CA VAL A 73 15.71 -19.97 19.75
C VAL A 73 16.14 -18.90 20.73
N ARG A 74 15.61 -18.88 21.95
CA ARG A 74 16.01 -17.91 23.00
C ARG A 74 17.49 -18.05 23.36
N ASP A 75 18.00 -19.27 23.48
CA ASP A 75 19.42 -19.52 23.76
C ASP A 75 20.34 -18.94 22.64
N TRP A 76 20.01 -19.14 21.36
CA TRP A 76 20.76 -18.55 20.27
C TRP A 76 20.66 -17.02 20.22
N LEU A 77 19.48 -16.45 20.49
CA LEU A 77 19.30 -14.99 20.54
C LEU A 77 20.11 -14.37 21.70
N SER A 78 20.14 -15.01 22.87
CA SER A 78 20.94 -14.55 24.02
C SER A 78 22.44 -14.59 23.75
N ARG A 79 22.92 -15.53 22.92
CA ARG A 79 24.30 -15.62 22.43
C ARG A 79 24.63 -14.63 21.32
N GLY A 80 23.66 -13.80 20.90
CA GLY A 80 23.86 -12.77 19.88
C GLY A 80 23.63 -13.23 18.45
N ALA A 81 22.95 -14.36 18.20
CA ALA A 81 22.56 -14.75 16.86
C ALA A 81 21.60 -13.72 16.24
N GLN A 82 21.85 -13.36 14.97
CA GLN A 82 21.07 -12.35 14.26
C GLN A 82 20.00 -13.02 13.39
N PRO A 83 18.71 -12.82 13.69
CA PRO A 83 17.64 -13.31 12.83
C PRO A 83 17.57 -12.50 11.52
N SER A 84 17.25 -13.17 10.40
CA SER A 84 16.88 -12.49 9.16
C SER A 84 15.54 -11.76 9.33
N GLU A 85 15.23 -10.77 8.50
CA GLU A 85 14.01 -9.97 8.60
C GLU A 85 12.73 -10.82 8.67
N THR A 86 12.62 -11.83 7.81
CA THR A 86 11.46 -12.73 7.81
C THR A 86 11.37 -13.57 9.09
N VAL A 87 12.50 -14.05 9.61
CA VAL A 87 12.53 -14.79 10.88
C VAL A 87 12.25 -13.84 12.03
N LEU A 88 12.75 -12.61 12.00
CA LEU A 88 12.49 -11.59 13.02
C LEU A 88 10.98 -11.30 13.13
N ASP A 89 10.29 -11.11 11.99
CA ASP A 89 8.84 -10.89 11.98
C ASP A 89 8.08 -12.11 12.52
N MET A 90 8.50 -13.32 12.16
CA MET A 90 7.92 -14.55 12.68
C MET A 90 8.10 -14.66 14.20
N LEU A 91 9.32 -14.50 14.70
CA LEU A 91 9.62 -14.58 16.13
C LEU A 91 8.90 -13.49 16.94
N GLY A 92 8.72 -12.29 16.35
CA GLY A 92 7.96 -11.22 16.97
C GLY A 92 6.47 -11.55 17.13
N ARG A 93 5.88 -12.28 16.19
CA ARG A 93 4.48 -12.75 16.30
C ARG A 93 4.28 -13.79 17.40
N PHE A 94 5.31 -14.57 17.72
CA PHE A 94 5.31 -15.56 18.80
C PHE A 94 5.84 -15.02 20.13
N ASP A 95 6.12 -13.71 20.21
CA ASP A 95 6.67 -13.04 21.42
C ASP A 95 7.97 -13.71 21.96
N LEU A 96 8.79 -14.19 21.04
CA LEU A 96 10.09 -14.82 21.37
C LEU A 96 11.25 -13.81 21.33
N LEU A 97 10.99 -12.55 21.01
CA LEU A 97 11.98 -11.50 20.94
C LEU A 97 12.10 -10.76 22.26
N GLU A 98 13.34 -10.45 22.67
CA GLU A 98 13.63 -9.71 23.90
C GLU A 98 14.49 -8.47 23.62
N GLY A 99 14.40 -7.47 24.50
CA GLY A 99 15.26 -6.30 24.51
C GLY A 99 15.31 -5.53 23.18
N LYS A 100 16.52 -5.31 22.68
CA LYS A 100 16.77 -4.50 21.46
C LYS A 100 16.12 -5.08 20.21
N LEU A 101 16.01 -6.39 20.08
CA LEU A 101 15.40 -7.03 18.91
C LEU A 101 13.88 -6.82 18.88
N LYS A 102 13.23 -6.85 20.04
CA LYS A 102 11.80 -6.55 20.18
C LYS A 102 11.51 -5.11 19.80
N ALA A 103 12.27 -4.15 20.36
CA ALA A 103 12.13 -2.73 20.05
C ALA A 103 12.35 -2.44 18.54
N ARG A 104 13.33 -3.09 17.92
CA ARG A 104 13.57 -2.97 16.48
C ARG A 104 12.38 -3.50 15.67
N TRP A 105 11.88 -4.68 16.01
CA TRP A 105 10.74 -5.29 15.32
C TRP A 105 9.46 -4.43 15.45
N GLU A 106 9.20 -3.90 16.63
CA GLU A 106 8.07 -2.99 16.86
C GLU A 106 8.19 -1.73 16.01
N ALA A 107 9.37 -1.09 15.99
CA ALA A 107 9.63 0.09 15.15
C ALA A 107 9.48 -0.21 13.64
N ASP A 108 10.00 -1.35 13.17
CA ASP A 108 9.86 -1.79 11.78
C ASP A 108 8.39 -2.05 11.43
N ARG A 109 7.64 -2.66 12.32
CA ARG A 109 6.20 -2.93 12.15
C ARG A 109 5.38 -1.64 12.12
N GLU A 110 5.64 -0.70 13.04
CA GLU A 110 4.99 0.60 13.01
C GLU A 110 5.28 1.37 11.71
N SER A 111 6.55 1.36 11.28
CA SER A 111 6.94 2.03 10.04
C SER A 111 6.25 1.40 8.81
N ALA A 112 6.10 0.08 8.81
CA ALA A 112 5.38 -0.65 7.77
C ALA A 112 3.87 -0.33 7.78
N GLN A 113 3.25 -0.23 8.96
CA GLN A 113 1.85 0.18 9.11
C GLN A 113 1.63 1.61 8.64
N ARG A 114 2.51 2.56 9.03
CA ARG A 114 2.44 3.96 8.57
C ARG A 114 2.53 4.03 7.05
N ARG A 115 3.48 3.31 6.43
CA ARG A 115 3.59 3.23 4.96
C ARG A 115 2.35 2.59 4.32
N GLY A 116 1.75 1.59 4.97
CA GLY A 116 0.49 0.99 4.54
C GLY A 116 -0.64 2.02 4.51
N ARG A 117 -0.86 2.75 5.61
CA ARG A 117 -1.86 3.83 5.69
C ARG A 117 -1.65 4.93 4.64
N CYS A 118 -0.41 5.38 4.44
CA CYS A 118 -0.09 6.33 3.36
C CYS A 118 -0.49 5.79 1.98
N ARG A 119 -0.20 4.52 1.68
CA ARG A 119 -0.55 3.92 0.39
C ARG A 119 -2.06 3.78 0.18
N THR A 120 -2.81 3.45 1.23
CA THR A 120 -4.28 3.39 1.14
C THR A 120 -4.87 4.78 0.91
N ALA A 121 -4.40 5.79 1.65
CA ALA A 121 -4.80 7.17 1.45
C ALA A 121 -4.49 7.69 0.03
N ILE A 122 -3.31 7.39 -0.51
CA ILE A 122 -2.97 7.77 -1.90
C ILE A 122 -3.90 7.08 -2.90
N LYS A 123 -4.23 5.80 -2.70
CA LYS A 123 -5.16 5.10 -3.58
C LYS A 123 -6.57 5.70 -3.56
N SER A 124 -7.08 6.13 -2.40
CA SER A 124 -8.39 6.79 -2.34
C SER A 124 -8.36 8.13 -3.10
N ILE A 125 -7.29 8.93 -2.96
CA ILE A 125 -7.14 10.18 -3.70
C ILE A 125 -7.01 9.92 -5.22
N GLU A 126 -6.29 8.88 -5.64
CA GLU A 126 -6.19 8.49 -7.05
C GLU A 126 -7.53 8.05 -7.64
N ALA A 127 -8.35 7.35 -6.85
CA ALA A 127 -9.70 6.99 -7.24
C ALA A 127 -10.58 8.25 -7.40
N ALA A 128 -10.52 9.16 -6.42
CA ALA A 128 -11.23 10.43 -6.48
C ALA A 128 -10.80 11.30 -7.68
N ALA A 129 -9.51 11.31 -8.02
CA ALA A 129 -9.01 12.05 -9.20
C ALA A 129 -9.55 11.45 -10.49
N LYS A 130 -9.59 10.13 -10.63
CA LYS A 130 -10.18 9.46 -11.81
C LYS A 130 -11.67 9.74 -11.95
N GLU A 131 -12.43 9.71 -10.86
CA GLU A 131 -13.84 10.07 -10.88
C GLU A 131 -14.04 11.54 -11.25
N GLY A 132 -13.21 12.45 -10.75
CA GLY A 132 -13.23 13.85 -11.13
C GLY A 132 -12.94 14.09 -12.62
N ASP A 133 -11.95 13.37 -13.17
CA ASP A 133 -11.65 13.44 -14.60
C ASP A 133 -12.79 12.84 -15.45
N ALA A 134 -13.47 11.80 -14.97
CA ALA A 134 -14.64 11.23 -15.64
C ALA A 134 -15.81 12.24 -15.69
N LEU A 135 -16.05 12.99 -14.60
CA LEU A 135 -17.07 14.05 -14.57
C LEU A 135 -16.78 15.18 -15.57
N LEU A 136 -15.50 15.48 -15.83
CA LEU A 136 -15.11 16.48 -16.85
C LEU A 136 -15.25 15.94 -18.28
N ALA A 137 -15.18 14.61 -18.47
CA ALA A 137 -15.34 13.98 -19.77
C ALA A 137 -16.80 13.85 -20.21
N ASP A 138 -17.73 13.94 -19.27
CA ASP A 138 -19.20 13.79 -19.49
C ASP A 138 -19.83 14.99 -20.19
N GLY A 139 -19.19 15.85 -20.90
CA GLY A 139 -19.66 16.90 -21.83
C GLY A 139 -20.96 17.69 -21.53
N GLU A 140 -21.75 17.20 -20.57
CA GLU A 140 -23.02 17.80 -20.14
C GLU A 140 -22.86 18.68 -18.88
N VAL A 141 -21.62 18.82 -18.37
CA VAL A 141 -21.33 19.50 -17.11
C VAL A 141 -20.55 20.79 -17.37
N ASP A 142 -20.90 21.87 -16.66
CA ASP A 142 -20.13 23.12 -16.71
C ASP A 142 -18.69 22.87 -16.22
N GLU A 143 -17.76 22.74 -17.17
CA GLU A 143 -16.35 22.53 -16.89
C GLU A 143 -15.78 23.59 -15.96
N GLU A 144 -16.25 24.82 -16.02
CA GLU A 144 -15.75 25.95 -15.25
C GLU A 144 -16.08 25.81 -13.76
N ALA A 145 -17.22 25.18 -13.44
CA ALA A 145 -17.62 24.88 -12.06
C ALA A 145 -16.88 23.67 -11.46
N VAL A 146 -16.57 22.65 -12.24
CA VAL A 146 -15.97 21.38 -11.77
C VAL A 146 -14.44 21.41 -11.79
N LYS A 147 -13.80 22.08 -12.75
CA LYS A 147 -12.33 22.20 -12.87
C LYS A 147 -11.59 22.60 -11.59
N PRO A 148 -12.03 23.60 -10.80
CA PRO A 148 -11.30 23.98 -9.57
C PRO A 148 -11.25 22.85 -8.54
N HIS A 149 -12.33 22.07 -8.41
CA HIS A 149 -12.41 20.94 -7.49
C HIS A 149 -11.50 19.78 -7.93
N VAL A 150 -11.50 19.44 -9.20
CA VAL A 150 -10.61 18.40 -9.76
C VAL A 150 -9.14 18.83 -9.64
N ASN A 151 -8.81 20.08 -9.85
CA ASN A 151 -7.46 20.60 -9.64
C ASN A 151 -7.05 20.54 -8.16
N ALA A 152 -7.96 20.77 -7.22
CA ALA A 152 -7.70 20.61 -5.79
C ALA A 152 -7.38 19.15 -5.44
N ILE A 153 -8.12 18.19 -6.00
CA ILE A 153 -7.85 16.74 -5.82
C ILE A 153 -6.46 16.40 -6.38
N LYS A 154 -6.10 16.86 -7.57
CA LYS A 154 -4.79 16.62 -8.18
C LYS A 154 -3.64 17.23 -7.36
N ARG A 155 -3.83 18.39 -6.76
CA ARG A 155 -2.85 18.99 -5.81
C ARG A 155 -2.70 18.12 -4.58
N SER A 156 -3.81 17.70 -3.95
CA SER A 156 -3.80 16.78 -2.80
C SER A 156 -3.08 15.46 -3.12
N LEU A 157 -3.23 14.94 -4.34
CA LEU A 157 -2.53 13.75 -4.79
C LEU A 157 -1.00 13.95 -4.86
N ASN A 158 -0.56 15.07 -5.42
CA ASN A 158 0.87 15.37 -5.51
C ASN A 158 1.51 15.56 -4.13
N ASP A 159 0.81 16.23 -3.22
CA ASP A 159 1.26 16.43 -1.84
C ASP A 159 1.26 15.09 -1.07
N ALA A 160 0.24 14.26 -1.22
CA ALA A 160 0.19 12.93 -0.63
C ALA A 160 1.33 12.02 -1.13
N LYS A 161 1.70 12.08 -2.41
CA LYS A 161 2.87 11.36 -2.95
C LYS A 161 4.20 11.83 -2.33
N ARG A 162 4.32 13.11 -2.00
CA ARG A 162 5.49 13.63 -1.27
C ARG A 162 5.53 13.13 0.18
N THR A 163 4.40 13.03 0.86
CA THR A 163 4.32 12.54 2.25
C THR A 163 4.70 11.07 2.39
N LEU A 164 4.55 10.27 1.33
CA LEU A 164 4.95 8.86 1.32
C LEU A 164 6.44 8.67 1.65
N HIS A 165 7.32 9.55 1.12
CA HIS A 165 8.76 9.48 1.39
C HIS A 165 9.12 9.80 2.84
N ILE A 166 8.28 10.58 3.54
CA ILE A 166 8.52 11.03 4.91
C ILE A 166 7.75 10.14 5.91
N SER A 167 6.95 9.18 5.42
CA SER A 167 6.10 8.28 6.22
C SER A 167 5.12 9.01 7.16
N LYS A 168 4.63 10.19 6.76
CA LYS A 168 3.63 10.96 7.49
C LYS A 168 2.21 10.49 7.15
N ALA A 169 1.75 9.42 7.79
CA ALA A 169 0.46 8.81 7.51
C ALA A 169 -0.72 9.74 7.81
N ASP A 170 -0.65 10.45 8.93
CA ASP A 170 -1.74 11.33 9.38
C ASP A 170 -1.96 12.51 8.41
N GLU A 171 -0.88 13.01 7.80
CA GLU A 171 -0.97 14.06 6.78
C GLU A 171 -1.56 13.53 5.47
N ALA A 172 -1.19 12.30 5.07
CA ALA A 172 -1.77 11.64 3.91
C ALA A 172 -3.26 11.35 4.08
N GLU A 173 -3.71 10.95 5.27
CA GLU A 173 -5.12 10.73 5.60
C GLU A 173 -5.92 12.04 5.57
N ARG A 174 -5.38 13.14 6.09
CA ARG A 174 -6.00 14.47 5.98
C ARG A 174 -6.13 14.95 4.54
N LEU A 175 -5.14 14.65 3.71
CA LEU A 175 -5.21 14.98 2.28
C LEU A 175 -6.25 14.10 1.56
N ALA A 176 -6.43 12.85 1.98
CA ALA A 176 -7.48 11.99 1.46
C ALA A 176 -8.88 12.52 1.80
N SER A 177 -9.12 12.91 3.06
CA SER A 177 -10.40 13.52 3.45
C SER A 177 -10.71 14.78 2.66
N LYS A 178 -9.72 15.67 2.46
CA LYS A 178 -9.89 16.87 1.62
C LYS A 178 -10.20 16.54 0.16
N ALA A 179 -9.61 15.46 -0.38
CA ALA A 179 -9.90 15.04 -1.74
C ALA A 179 -11.30 14.46 -1.88
N GLU A 180 -11.79 13.73 -0.88
CA GLU A 180 -13.17 13.23 -0.83
C GLU A 180 -14.19 14.37 -0.72
N GLU A 181 -13.93 15.39 0.13
CA GLU A 181 -14.73 16.61 0.21
C GLU A 181 -14.77 17.35 -1.14
N ALA A 182 -13.62 17.52 -1.77
CA ALA A 182 -13.54 18.15 -3.08
C ALA A 182 -14.27 17.34 -4.17
N LEU A 183 -14.24 16.00 -4.09
CA LEU A 183 -15.00 15.15 -5.02
C LEU A 183 -16.50 15.26 -4.80
N SER A 184 -16.96 15.31 -3.54
CA SER A 184 -18.37 15.51 -3.23
C SER A 184 -18.87 16.87 -3.71
N ALA A 185 -18.06 17.93 -3.56
CA ALA A 185 -18.34 19.26 -4.09
C ALA A 185 -18.37 19.27 -5.63
N ALA A 186 -17.45 18.56 -6.30
CA ALA A 186 -17.45 18.39 -7.72
C ALA A 186 -18.72 17.69 -8.25
N LYS A 187 -19.15 16.62 -7.55
CA LYS A 187 -20.39 15.88 -7.88
C LYS A 187 -21.65 16.77 -7.70
N SER A 188 -21.70 17.56 -6.64
CA SER A 188 -22.83 18.50 -6.41
C SER A 188 -22.86 19.61 -7.43
N ALA A 189 -21.71 20.17 -7.82
CA ALA A 189 -21.62 21.17 -8.88
C ALA A 189 -22.04 20.59 -10.24
N ALA A 190 -21.61 19.36 -10.56
CA ALA A 190 -22.03 18.64 -11.75
C ALA A 190 -23.55 18.37 -11.78
N GLY A 191 -24.13 17.97 -10.65
CA GLY A 191 -25.57 17.74 -10.52
C GLY A 191 -26.40 19.01 -10.70
N SER A 192 -25.96 20.14 -10.16
CA SER A 192 -26.66 21.44 -10.31
C SER A 192 -26.58 21.99 -11.74
N SER A 193 -25.46 21.81 -12.44
CA SER A 193 -25.31 22.21 -13.83
C SER A 193 -26.16 21.35 -14.77
N LYS A 194 -26.25 20.06 -14.53
CA LYS A 194 -27.09 19.13 -15.31
C LYS A 194 -28.56 19.41 -15.11
N ALA A 195 -29.01 19.74 -13.88
CA ALA A 195 -30.37 20.16 -13.60
C ALA A 195 -30.74 21.48 -14.32
N LYS A 196 -29.82 22.43 -14.29
CA LYS A 196 -30.01 23.74 -14.99
C LYS A 196 -30.04 23.61 -16.51
N ALA A 197 -29.21 22.73 -17.09
CA ALA A 197 -29.22 22.41 -18.49
C ALA A 197 -30.52 21.71 -18.93
N ALA A 198 -31.02 20.76 -18.11
CA ALA A 198 -32.29 20.10 -18.35
C ALA A 198 -33.49 21.04 -18.27
N GLU A 199 -33.48 22.00 -17.32
CA GLU A 199 -34.52 23.01 -17.18
C GLU A 199 -34.50 23.98 -18.36
N ALA A 200 -33.30 24.40 -18.83
CA ALA A 200 -33.15 25.23 -20.01
C ALA A 200 -33.61 24.52 -21.31
N ALA A 201 -33.33 23.22 -21.44
CA ALA A 201 -33.78 22.41 -22.56
C ALA A 201 -35.31 22.21 -22.54
N ALA A 202 -35.91 22.05 -21.38
CA ALA A 202 -37.35 21.95 -21.19
C ALA A 202 -38.07 23.30 -21.51
N ALA A 203 -37.46 24.42 -21.11
CA ALA A 203 -37.97 25.76 -21.45
C ALA A 203 -37.91 26.04 -22.96
N ALA A 204 -36.81 25.64 -23.64
CA ALA A 204 -36.68 25.78 -25.10
C ALA A 204 -37.66 24.91 -25.90
N ALA A 205 -37.97 23.69 -25.37
CA ALA A 205 -38.96 22.80 -25.97
C ALA A 205 -40.41 23.31 -25.82
N THR A 206 -40.68 24.23 -24.89
CA THR A 206 -41.99 24.81 -24.68
C THR A 206 -42.22 26.06 -25.59
N GLU A 207 -41.16 26.66 -26.12
CA GLU A 207 -41.23 27.82 -27.03
C GLU A 207 -41.38 27.46 -28.53
N GLU A 208 -41.18 26.18 -28.87
CA GLU A 208 -41.25 25.67 -30.26
C GLU A 208 -42.56 24.89 -30.55
N ALA A 209 -43.66 25.22 -29.88
CA ALA A 209 -44.99 24.75 -30.31
C ALA A 209 -45.56 25.73 -31.33
N PRO A 210 -45.67 25.37 -32.63
CA PRO A 210 -46.28 26.24 -33.62
C PRO A 210 -47.78 26.37 -33.39
N GLU A 211 -48.24 27.61 -33.30
CA GLU A 211 -49.63 27.94 -33.50
C GLU A 211 -50.01 27.55 -34.96
N GLU A 212 -50.55 26.35 -35.14
CA GLU A 212 -51.28 26.07 -36.36
C GLU A 212 -52.77 25.93 -36.07
N GLY A 213 -53.48 26.89 -36.58
CA GLY A 213 -54.76 26.62 -37.13
C GLY A 213 -55.97 27.21 -36.55
N ALA A 214 -56.23 28.42 -36.81
CA ALA A 214 -57.61 28.91 -36.89
C ALA A 214 -57.91 29.38 -38.30
N GLY A 215 -58.95 28.89 -38.88
CA GLY A 215 -59.58 29.39 -40.11
C GLY A 215 -59.58 28.31 -41.16
N GLU A 216 -60.68 27.79 -41.62
CA GLU A 216 -61.77 28.56 -42.22
C GLU A 216 -63.00 27.64 -42.50
N GLU A 217 -64.08 28.02 -41.93
CA GLU A 217 -65.41 27.64 -42.40
C GLU A 217 -65.75 28.42 -43.67
N ALA A 218 -66.16 27.80 -44.72
CA ALA A 218 -67.11 28.36 -45.69
C ALA A 218 -67.63 27.23 -46.58
N ALA A 219 -68.85 26.80 -46.40
CA ALA A 219 -70.10 27.14 -47.07
C ALA A 219 -70.09 26.84 -48.54
N SER A 220 -71.02 26.05 -48.93
CA SER A 220 -72.08 26.16 -49.94
C SER A 220 -72.28 24.86 -50.72
N GLU A 221 -73.46 24.23 -50.57
CA GLU A 221 -74.60 24.37 -51.44
C GLU A 221 -74.38 24.01 -52.93
N SER A 222 -74.84 22.84 -53.26
CA SER A 222 -75.88 22.56 -54.29
C SER A 222 -75.87 21.10 -54.58
#